data_82b0018bf683cd29ed332e528caafcd2
#
_entry.id   82b0018bf683cd29ed332e528caafcd2
#
_cell.length_a   1.000
_cell.length_b   1.000
_cell.length_c   1.000
_cell.angle_alpha   90.00
_cell.angle_beta   90.00
_cell.angle_gamma   90.00
#
_symmetry.space_group_name_H-M   'P 1'
#
loop_
_entity.id
_entity.type
_entity.pdbx_description
1 polymer ?
#
loop_
_entity_poly.entity_id
_entity_poly.type
_entity_poly.pdbx_seq_one_letter_code
_entity_poly.pdbx_strand_id
1 'polypeptide(L)'
;MFVNFTSPVTMYENMIAIFLMIFQTIQYYFFEYIGSNFVFKNVIHQSVKSKGGKIKVGLLTNEIPPIVYGGVATWIVNFIRMFEDDERIEVIPIFLAYNDQLPEECHQKYKGIRVIESPEDIEECFADIDVCVNNLWIALDTIIQIKEQFPDLTIISVCHSLIRMENITNLGSCYTNNFNQQEITFQHSDYVVLISKAEEEYYNQFGYNLFDTKTQVIYNSYEPKYDNEELDVDYTSNTLGYIGRHVPRKRPELPIVSINQNKIDGVSVVNMGVDYDKYDNAYWRKLEKKYEDSLKIIPFTSDKNIKEQYWKDIGINCITGIYEPFGYTICECLDRRVPVIVSNIDGPKEIIEEVMNNVYTYEVDVDNYQNDIQNFTQTLKETISIDPEIRKKNAIEARKALDKLRPENIKEDWMSLLVEILN
;
A
#
# COMPACT_ATOMS: atom_id res chain seq x y z
N MET A 1 -33.40 10.00 -9.59
CA MET A 1 -32.55 11.04 -10.20
C MET A 1 -32.78 10.99 -11.71
N PHE A 2 -33.46 11.96 -12.28
CA PHE A 2 -33.77 11.97 -13.73
C PHE A 2 -32.53 12.49 -14.45
N VAL A 3 -31.87 11.65 -15.24
CA VAL A 3 -30.79 12.07 -16.13
C VAL A 3 -31.41 12.70 -17.36
N ASN A 4 -31.21 14.00 -17.55
CA ASN A 4 -31.63 14.72 -18.76
C ASN A 4 -30.66 14.34 -19.90
N PHE A 5 -31.16 13.58 -20.88
CA PHE A 5 -30.45 13.29 -22.13
C PHE A 5 -30.52 14.50 -23.06
N THR A 6 -29.44 15.27 -23.14
CA THR A 6 -29.44 16.53 -23.91
C THR A 6 -28.61 16.50 -25.21
N SER A 7 -27.97 15.37 -25.57
CA SER A 7 -27.34 15.26 -26.89
C SER A 7 -27.31 13.81 -27.42
N PRO A 8 -27.32 13.63 -28.79
CA PRO A 8 -27.18 12.29 -29.40
C PRO A 8 -25.88 11.58 -29.09
N VAL A 9 -24.82 12.32 -28.82
CA VAL A 9 -23.48 11.76 -28.45
C VAL A 9 -23.54 11.09 -27.08
N THR A 10 -24.15 11.76 -26.09
CA THR A 10 -24.32 11.23 -24.73
C THR A 10 -25.20 9.97 -24.71
N MET A 11 -26.18 9.91 -25.59
CA MET A 11 -27.07 8.74 -25.72
C MET A 11 -26.28 7.54 -26.30
N TYR A 12 -25.40 7.77 -27.28
CA TYR A 12 -24.59 6.71 -27.89
C TYR A 12 -23.53 6.17 -26.93
N GLU A 13 -22.86 7.05 -26.19
CA GLU A 13 -21.89 6.68 -25.15
C GLU A 13 -22.52 5.87 -24.01
N ASN A 14 -23.70 6.26 -23.56
CA ASN A 14 -24.45 5.51 -22.55
C ASN A 14 -24.96 4.17 -23.09
N MET A 15 -25.35 4.08 -24.36
CA MET A 15 -25.71 2.81 -24.99
C MET A 15 -24.50 1.84 -25.07
N ILE A 16 -23.31 2.36 -25.41
CA ILE A 16 -22.09 1.56 -25.42
C ILE A 16 -21.76 1.06 -24.00
N ALA A 17 -21.85 1.91 -23.00
CA ALA A 17 -21.60 1.53 -21.61
C ALA A 17 -22.58 0.45 -21.11
N ILE A 18 -23.87 0.59 -21.43
CA ILE A 18 -24.90 -0.41 -21.12
C ILE A 18 -24.63 -1.72 -21.89
N PHE A 19 -24.24 -1.65 -23.17
CA PHE A 19 -23.93 -2.82 -23.97
C PHE A 19 -22.70 -3.56 -23.45
N LEU A 20 -21.66 -2.83 -23.03
CA LEU A 20 -20.46 -3.40 -22.41
C LEU A 20 -20.78 -4.05 -21.05
N MET A 21 -21.61 -3.44 -20.22
CA MET A 21 -22.09 -4.03 -18.97
C MET A 21 -22.87 -5.33 -19.20
N ILE A 22 -23.80 -5.33 -20.18
CA ILE A 22 -24.57 -6.52 -20.52
C ILE A 22 -23.64 -7.63 -21.07
N PHE A 23 -22.67 -7.26 -21.91
CA PHE A 23 -21.72 -8.21 -22.48
C PHE A 23 -20.82 -8.83 -21.40
N GLN A 24 -20.33 -8.03 -20.44
CA GLN A 24 -19.56 -8.52 -19.31
C GLN A 24 -20.39 -9.44 -18.39
N THR A 25 -21.66 -9.09 -18.17
CA THR A 25 -22.57 -9.93 -17.38
C THR A 25 -22.86 -11.26 -18.10
N ILE A 26 -23.02 -11.25 -19.43
CA ILE A 26 -23.19 -12.46 -20.22
C ILE A 26 -21.93 -13.33 -20.23
N GLN A 27 -20.73 -12.73 -20.32
CA GLN A 27 -19.47 -13.47 -20.20
C GLN A 27 -19.35 -14.10 -18.81
N TYR A 28 -19.67 -13.38 -17.75
CA TYR A 28 -19.65 -13.92 -16.39
C TYR A 28 -20.54 -15.15 -16.24
N TYR A 29 -21.82 -15.08 -16.64
CA TYR A 29 -22.74 -16.23 -16.59
C TYR A 29 -22.36 -17.36 -17.55
N PHE A 30 -21.71 -17.05 -18.68
CA PHE A 30 -21.27 -18.07 -19.63
C PHE A 30 -20.09 -18.87 -19.09
N PHE A 31 -19.14 -18.23 -18.41
CA PHE A 31 -18.02 -18.90 -17.74
C PHE A 31 -18.50 -19.70 -16.52
N GLU A 32 -19.44 -19.19 -15.74
CA GLU A 32 -20.06 -19.91 -14.62
C GLU A 32 -20.81 -21.18 -15.12
N TYR A 33 -21.52 -21.07 -16.25
CA TYR A 33 -22.26 -22.19 -16.83
C TYR A 33 -21.34 -23.25 -17.46
N ILE A 34 -20.22 -22.88 -18.06
CA ILE A 34 -19.25 -23.83 -18.62
C ILE A 34 -18.41 -24.47 -17.50
N GLY A 35 -18.01 -23.70 -16.48
CA GLY A 35 -17.27 -24.21 -15.32
C GLY A 35 -18.02 -25.29 -14.55
N SER A 36 -19.37 -25.18 -14.45
CA SER A 36 -20.20 -26.16 -13.76
C SER A 36 -20.37 -27.50 -14.51
N ASN A 37 -20.00 -27.59 -15.78
CA ASN A 37 -20.17 -28.81 -16.60
C ASN A 37 -18.87 -29.56 -16.92
N PHE A 38 -17.71 -29.02 -16.50
CA PHE A 38 -16.47 -29.80 -16.57
C PHE A 38 -16.38 -30.72 -15.35
N VAL A 39 -16.55 -32.01 -15.57
CA VAL A 39 -16.28 -33.05 -14.57
C VAL A 39 -14.77 -33.12 -14.38
N PHE A 40 -14.25 -32.33 -13.42
CA PHE A 40 -12.88 -32.48 -12.98
C PHE A 40 -12.71 -33.81 -12.25
N LYS A 41 -11.74 -34.60 -12.67
CA LYS A 41 -11.26 -35.74 -11.90
C LYS A 41 -10.82 -35.19 -10.54
N ASN A 42 -11.55 -35.52 -9.49
CA ASN A 42 -11.17 -35.28 -8.11
C ASN A 42 -9.84 -35.98 -7.83
N VAL A 43 -8.73 -35.29 -8.01
CA VAL A 43 -7.48 -35.65 -7.38
C VAL A 43 -7.64 -35.21 -5.94
N ILE A 44 -7.97 -36.14 -5.07
CA ILE A 44 -8.04 -35.89 -3.62
C ILE A 44 -6.59 -35.73 -3.14
N HIS A 45 -6.08 -34.52 -3.20
CA HIS A 45 -4.91 -34.13 -2.41
C HIS A 45 -5.34 -34.04 -0.95
N GLN A 46 -5.15 -35.11 -0.22
CA GLN A 46 -5.17 -35.04 1.24
C GLN A 46 -4.01 -34.12 1.63
N SER A 47 -4.32 -32.89 2.07
CA SER A 47 -3.34 -32.04 2.74
C SER A 47 -2.79 -32.83 3.93
N VAL A 48 -1.55 -33.25 3.81
CA VAL A 48 -0.86 -33.94 4.90
C VAL A 48 -0.57 -32.83 5.93
N LYS A 49 -1.51 -32.64 6.87
CA LYS A 49 -1.26 -31.83 8.06
C LYS A 49 0.01 -32.37 8.68
N SER A 50 1.05 -31.54 8.69
CA SER A 50 2.36 -31.94 9.21
C SER A 50 2.24 -32.20 10.72
N LYS A 51 1.99 -33.45 11.10
CA LYS A 51 2.01 -33.86 12.51
C LYS A 51 3.42 -33.74 13.04
N GLY A 52 3.76 -32.58 13.59
CA GLY A 52 5.03 -32.33 14.30
C GLY A 52 6.09 -31.53 13.53
N GLY A 53 5.79 -30.89 12.38
CA GLY A 53 6.65 -29.98 11.64
C GLY A 53 6.29 -28.50 11.86
N LYS A 54 7.06 -27.61 11.22
CA LYS A 54 6.71 -26.20 11.13
C LYS A 54 5.46 -26.01 10.23
N ILE A 55 4.62 -25.03 10.53
CA ILE A 55 3.55 -24.57 9.65
C ILE A 55 4.20 -23.90 8.45
N LYS A 56 3.91 -24.36 7.25
CA LYS A 56 4.45 -23.82 6.00
C LYS A 56 3.49 -22.78 5.43
N VAL A 57 3.92 -21.53 5.45
CA VAL A 57 3.17 -20.40 4.91
C VAL A 57 3.71 -20.06 3.54
N GLY A 58 2.94 -20.33 2.48
CA GLY A 58 3.24 -19.91 1.12
C GLY A 58 2.93 -18.44 0.94
N LEU A 59 3.94 -17.61 0.74
CA LEU A 59 3.80 -16.16 0.58
C LEU A 59 3.77 -15.82 -0.91
N LEU A 60 2.57 -15.75 -1.48
CA LEU A 60 2.35 -15.50 -2.91
C LEU A 60 2.47 -14.01 -3.24
N THR A 61 3.36 -13.65 -4.17
CA THR A 61 3.64 -12.27 -4.56
C THR A 61 4.25 -12.15 -5.95
N ASN A 62 4.16 -10.96 -6.54
CA ASN A 62 4.95 -10.54 -7.71
C ASN A 62 5.80 -9.29 -7.43
N GLU A 63 5.81 -8.82 -6.18
CA GLU A 63 6.53 -7.61 -5.76
C GLU A 63 7.60 -7.93 -4.72
N ILE A 64 8.83 -8.21 -5.16
CA ILE A 64 9.99 -8.40 -4.26
C ILE A 64 11.18 -7.56 -4.71
N PRO A 65 11.97 -7.00 -3.77
CA PRO A 65 13.25 -6.37 -4.13
C PRO A 65 14.29 -7.41 -4.61
N PRO A 66 15.05 -7.15 -5.66
CA PRO A 66 15.23 -5.85 -6.32
C PRO A 66 14.29 -5.58 -7.51
N ILE A 67 13.38 -6.48 -7.83
CA ILE A 67 12.48 -6.35 -9.00
C ILE A 67 11.56 -5.13 -8.84
N VAL A 68 10.92 -5.03 -7.67
CA VAL A 68 10.01 -3.94 -7.34
C VAL A 68 10.38 -3.34 -5.99
N TYR A 69 10.28 -2.01 -5.90
CA TYR A 69 10.41 -1.28 -4.65
C TYR A 69 9.12 -0.50 -4.38
N GLY A 70 8.51 -0.72 -3.23
CA GLY A 70 7.25 -0.09 -2.86
C GLY A 70 6.75 -0.56 -1.50
N GLY A 71 5.53 -0.15 -1.13
CA GLY A 71 4.91 -0.53 0.14
C GLY A 71 4.72 -2.05 0.27
N VAL A 72 4.20 -2.69 -0.78
CA VAL A 72 4.00 -4.16 -0.80
C VAL A 72 5.33 -4.89 -0.68
N ALA A 73 6.33 -4.52 -1.50
CA ALA A 73 7.66 -5.11 -1.44
C ALA A 73 8.33 -4.94 -0.07
N THR A 74 8.11 -3.80 0.59
CA THR A 74 8.57 -3.57 1.97
C THR A 74 7.87 -4.50 2.94
N TRP A 75 6.55 -4.64 2.82
CA TRP A 75 5.75 -5.54 3.64
C TRP A 75 6.22 -7.00 3.50
N ILE A 76 6.44 -7.49 2.26
CA ILE A 76 6.94 -8.85 1.97
C ILE A 76 8.26 -9.12 2.72
N VAL A 77 9.21 -8.20 2.62
CA VAL A 77 10.52 -8.35 3.29
C VAL A 77 10.36 -8.37 4.81
N ASN A 78 9.52 -7.50 5.35
CA ASN A 78 9.24 -7.43 6.78
C ASN A 78 8.55 -8.70 7.27
N PHE A 79 7.58 -9.22 6.51
CA PHE A 79 6.87 -10.47 6.84
C PHE A 79 7.84 -11.67 6.87
N ILE A 80 8.69 -11.83 5.87
CA ILE A 80 9.70 -12.90 5.85
C ILE A 80 10.63 -12.80 7.07
N ARG A 81 11.16 -11.61 7.35
CA ARG A 81 12.06 -11.37 8.49
C ARG A 81 11.40 -11.65 9.84
N MET A 82 10.13 -11.30 9.98
CA MET A 82 9.35 -11.49 11.20
C MET A 82 9.33 -12.96 11.64
N PHE A 83 9.37 -13.89 10.68
CA PHE A 83 9.31 -15.34 10.93
C PHE A 83 10.61 -16.08 10.65
N GLU A 84 11.70 -15.40 10.25
CA GLU A 84 12.96 -16.03 9.82
C GLU A 84 13.51 -17.01 10.87
N ASP A 85 13.46 -16.62 12.16
CA ASP A 85 13.96 -17.41 13.29
C ASP A 85 12.85 -18.13 14.08
N ASP A 86 11.60 -18.16 13.58
CA ASP A 86 10.51 -18.84 14.28
C ASP A 86 10.59 -20.36 14.13
N GLU A 87 10.53 -21.07 15.25
CA GLU A 87 10.58 -22.53 15.24
C GLU A 87 9.27 -23.18 14.82
N ARG A 88 8.16 -22.43 14.80
CA ARG A 88 6.79 -22.90 14.52
C ARG A 88 6.36 -22.63 13.08
N ILE A 89 6.93 -21.60 12.44
CA ILE A 89 6.55 -21.12 11.11
C ILE A 89 7.73 -21.22 10.15
N GLU A 90 7.45 -21.63 8.92
CA GLU A 90 8.36 -21.53 7.78
C GLU A 90 7.65 -20.72 6.68
N VAL A 91 8.15 -19.52 6.37
CA VAL A 91 7.63 -18.71 5.27
C VAL A 91 8.36 -19.07 3.98
N ILE A 92 7.61 -19.53 2.99
CA ILE A 92 8.11 -19.92 1.67
C ILE A 92 7.62 -18.88 0.66
N PRO A 93 8.49 -17.98 0.17
CA PRO A 93 8.11 -17.03 -0.87
C PRO A 93 7.75 -17.79 -2.16
N ILE A 94 6.62 -17.42 -2.76
CA ILE A 94 6.14 -17.96 -4.04
C ILE A 94 5.97 -16.77 -4.99
N PHE A 95 6.83 -16.70 -6.00
CA PHE A 95 6.85 -15.58 -6.95
C PHE A 95 6.04 -15.93 -8.19
N LEU A 96 5.07 -15.08 -8.54
CA LEU A 96 4.32 -15.19 -9.78
C LEU A 96 5.02 -14.40 -10.88
N ALA A 97 5.57 -15.13 -11.85
CA ALA A 97 6.31 -14.56 -12.97
C ALA A 97 5.40 -14.32 -14.18
N TYR A 98 5.01 -13.05 -14.42
CA TYR A 98 4.13 -12.68 -15.55
C TYR A 98 4.86 -12.51 -16.90
N ASN A 99 5.94 -13.08 -17.19
CA ASN A 99 6.80 -13.00 -18.37
C ASN A 99 8.24 -12.57 -18.04
N ASP A 100 8.56 -12.29 -16.79
CA ASP A 100 9.90 -11.92 -16.37
C ASP A 100 10.54 -13.10 -15.64
N GLN A 101 11.73 -13.51 -16.07
CA GLN A 101 12.50 -14.50 -15.31
C GLN A 101 12.93 -13.90 -13.98
N LEU A 102 12.78 -14.66 -12.91
CA LEU A 102 13.25 -14.26 -11.60
C LEU A 102 14.80 -14.12 -11.61
N PRO A 103 15.36 -12.94 -11.29
CA PRO A 103 16.80 -12.76 -11.25
C PRO A 103 17.50 -13.71 -10.28
N GLU A 104 18.69 -14.20 -10.64
CA GLU A 104 19.48 -15.11 -9.81
C GLU A 104 19.75 -14.57 -8.39
N GLU A 105 19.92 -13.26 -8.25
CA GLU A 105 20.07 -12.62 -6.94
C GLU A 105 18.86 -12.80 -6.01
N CYS A 106 17.64 -12.99 -6.57
CA CYS A 106 16.45 -13.29 -5.78
C CYS A 106 16.53 -14.70 -5.19
N HIS A 107 17.02 -15.69 -5.94
CA HIS A 107 17.21 -17.06 -5.44
C HIS A 107 18.23 -17.10 -4.28
N GLN A 108 19.27 -16.26 -4.37
CA GLN A 108 20.28 -16.16 -3.31
C GLN A 108 19.72 -15.44 -2.07
N LYS A 109 18.89 -14.41 -2.27
CA LYS A 109 18.35 -13.57 -1.20
C LYS A 109 17.15 -14.20 -0.49
N TYR A 110 16.26 -14.84 -1.23
CA TYR A 110 15.03 -15.44 -0.70
C TYR A 110 15.16 -16.96 -0.70
N LYS A 111 15.67 -17.51 0.38
CA LYS A 111 15.92 -18.95 0.51
C LYS A 111 14.63 -19.76 0.31
N GLY A 112 14.68 -20.73 -0.59
CA GLY A 112 13.55 -21.62 -0.87
C GLY A 112 12.43 -20.97 -1.69
N ILE A 113 12.70 -19.83 -2.33
CA ILE A 113 11.71 -19.19 -3.22
C ILE A 113 11.27 -20.16 -4.34
N ARG A 114 9.97 -20.26 -4.55
CA ARG A 114 9.34 -21.00 -5.63
C ARG A 114 8.84 -20.04 -6.69
N VAL A 115 8.75 -20.47 -7.93
CA VAL A 115 8.33 -19.62 -9.06
C VAL A 115 7.19 -20.28 -9.80
N ILE A 116 6.13 -19.52 -10.05
CA ILE A 116 5.02 -19.90 -10.92
C ILE A 116 5.22 -19.17 -12.24
N GLU A 117 5.66 -19.87 -13.28
CA GLU A 117 5.77 -19.34 -14.64
C GLU A 117 4.55 -19.73 -15.48
N SER A 118 3.88 -20.82 -15.09
CA SER A 118 2.72 -21.40 -15.77
C SER A 118 1.74 -22.03 -14.77
N PRO A 119 0.49 -22.30 -15.14
CA PRO A 119 -0.47 -23.00 -14.29
C PRO A 119 -0.03 -24.37 -13.80
N GLU A 120 0.81 -25.06 -14.56
CA GLU A 120 1.35 -26.38 -14.24
C GLU A 120 2.28 -26.36 -13.02
N ASP A 121 2.89 -25.20 -12.72
CA ASP A 121 3.82 -25.03 -11.58
C ASP A 121 3.09 -24.94 -10.24
N ILE A 122 1.78 -24.68 -10.25
CA ILE A 122 0.97 -24.49 -9.04
C ILE A 122 1.02 -25.74 -8.16
N GLU A 123 0.91 -26.94 -8.75
CA GLU A 123 0.94 -28.19 -7.99
C GLU A 123 2.24 -28.34 -7.21
N GLU A 124 3.39 -28.13 -7.86
CA GLU A 124 4.70 -28.21 -7.19
C GLU A 124 4.89 -27.11 -6.15
N CYS A 125 4.42 -25.89 -6.46
CA CYS A 125 4.59 -24.74 -5.57
C CYS A 125 3.76 -24.85 -4.29
N PHE A 126 2.61 -25.54 -4.30
CA PHE A 126 1.67 -25.58 -3.17
C PHE A 126 1.49 -26.95 -2.51
N ALA A 127 2.10 -28.01 -3.02
CA ALA A 127 1.86 -29.40 -2.56
C ALA A 127 2.08 -29.62 -1.05
N ASP A 128 2.95 -28.85 -0.42
CA ASP A 128 3.30 -28.95 1.00
C ASP A 128 3.05 -27.67 1.79
N ILE A 129 2.24 -26.75 1.26
CA ILE A 129 1.85 -25.50 1.91
C ILE A 129 0.62 -25.72 2.79
N ASP A 130 0.67 -25.26 4.03
CA ASP A 130 -0.45 -25.35 4.98
C ASP A 130 -1.41 -24.17 4.85
N VAL A 131 -0.89 -22.95 4.57
CA VAL A 131 -1.66 -21.71 4.40
C VAL A 131 -1.04 -20.86 3.31
N CYS A 132 -1.84 -20.29 2.42
CA CYS A 132 -1.42 -19.32 1.42
C CYS A 132 -1.70 -17.89 1.91
N VAL A 133 -0.67 -17.06 2.04
CA VAL A 133 -0.80 -15.60 2.22
C VAL A 133 -0.61 -14.93 0.88
N ASN A 134 -1.70 -14.45 0.31
CA ASN A 134 -1.75 -13.85 -1.02
C ASN A 134 -1.60 -12.33 -0.94
N ASN A 135 -0.60 -11.79 -1.65
CA ASN A 135 -0.35 -10.35 -1.80
C ASN A 135 -0.61 -9.85 -3.23
N LEU A 136 -1.27 -10.66 -4.04
CA LEU A 136 -1.62 -10.29 -5.41
C LEU A 136 -3.04 -9.73 -5.42
N TRP A 137 -3.19 -8.56 -6.02
CA TRP A 137 -4.50 -7.92 -6.15
C TRP A 137 -5.14 -8.12 -7.54
N ILE A 138 -4.37 -8.61 -8.52
CA ILE A 138 -4.79 -8.83 -9.92
C ILE A 138 -4.58 -10.26 -10.43
N ALA A 139 -4.22 -11.19 -9.57
CA ALA A 139 -3.96 -12.58 -9.99
C ALA A 139 -5.16 -13.50 -9.74
N LEU A 140 -6.33 -13.03 -10.12
CA LEU A 140 -7.58 -13.78 -9.96
C LEU A 140 -7.48 -15.21 -10.49
N ASP A 141 -6.99 -15.39 -11.72
CA ASP A 141 -6.89 -16.70 -12.34
C ASP A 141 -5.99 -17.64 -11.52
N THR A 142 -4.89 -17.14 -10.99
CA THR A 142 -3.97 -17.92 -10.13
C THR A 142 -4.65 -18.35 -8.84
N ILE A 143 -5.40 -17.46 -8.18
CA ILE A 143 -6.12 -17.78 -6.93
C ILE A 143 -7.21 -18.82 -7.17
N ILE A 144 -7.96 -18.70 -8.26
CA ILE A 144 -8.99 -19.69 -8.65
C ILE A 144 -8.33 -21.05 -8.90
N GLN A 145 -7.24 -21.10 -9.67
CA GLN A 145 -6.53 -22.34 -9.97
C GLN A 145 -5.93 -22.99 -8.72
N ILE A 146 -5.40 -22.20 -7.78
CA ILE A 146 -4.94 -22.71 -6.48
C ILE A 146 -6.11 -23.37 -5.73
N LYS A 147 -7.26 -22.71 -5.64
CA LYS A 147 -8.44 -23.26 -4.95
C LYS A 147 -9.01 -24.49 -5.66
N GLU A 148 -8.95 -24.56 -7.00
CA GLU A 148 -9.38 -25.74 -7.76
C GLU A 148 -8.48 -26.96 -7.51
N GLN A 149 -7.16 -26.75 -7.43
CA GLN A 149 -6.20 -27.83 -7.20
C GLN A 149 -6.09 -28.20 -5.71
N PHE A 150 -6.24 -27.23 -4.82
CA PHE A 150 -6.11 -27.37 -3.36
C PHE A 150 -7.33 -26.80 -2.65
N PRO A 151 -8.52 -27.43 -2.74
CA PRO A 151 -9.77 -26.87 -2.19
C PRO A 151 -9.74 -26.67 -0.68
N ASP A 152 -8.96 -27.46 0.04
CA ASP A 152 -8.80 -27.36 1.51
C ASP A 152 -7.70 -26.38 1.95
N LEU A 153 -6.93 -25.82 1.01
CA LEU A 153 -5.90 -24.83 1.33
C LEU A 153 -6.55 -23.51 1.74
N THR A 154 -6.26 -23.06 2.95
CA THR A 154 -6.72 -21.75 3.39
C THR A 154 -5.94 -20.64 2.69
N ILE A 155 -6.66 -19.69 2.11
CA ILE A 155 -6.11 -18.50 1.45
C ILE A 155 -6.44 -17.26 2.29
N ILE A 156 -5.40 -16.52 2.69
CA ILE A 156 -5.48 -15.22 3.34
C ILE A 156 -5.04 -14.17 2.33
N SER A 157 -5.94 -13.33 1.83
CA SER A 157 -5.56 -12.20 0.99
C SER A 157 -5.25 -10.95 1.82
N VAL A 158 -4.09 -10.35 1.61
CA VAL A 158 -3.70 -9.09 2.27
C VAL A 158 -4.11 -7.92 1.39
N CYS A 159 -5.02 -7.09 1.88
CA CYS A 159 -5.45 -5.89 1.20
C CYS A 159 -4.50 -4.72 1.51
N HIS A 160 -3.53 -4.49 0.64
CA HIS A 160 -2.60 -3.37 0.77
C HIS A 160 -3.20 -2.03 0.37
N SER A 161 -4.28 -2.04 -0.40
CA SER A 161 -5.02 -0.87 -0.84
C SER A 161 -6.31 -1.32 -1.55
N LEU A 162 -7.41 -0.65 -1.28
CA LEU A 162 -8.65 -0.86 -2.01
C LEU A 162 -8.61 -0.15 -3.36
N ILE A 163 -8.65 -0.91 -4.44
CA ILE A 163 -8.57 -0.36 -5.81
C ILE A 163 -9.71 0.60 -6.10
N ARG A 164 -10.89 0.37 -5.52
CA ARG A 164 -12.01 1.33 -5.63
C ARG A 164 -11.64 2.68 -5.05
N MET A 165 -10.97 2.72 -3.88
CA MET A 165 -10.50 3.96 -3.29
C MET A 165 -9.39 4.61 -4.12
N GLU A 166 -8.45 3.82 -4.63
CA GLU A 166 -7.42 4.34 -5.54
C GLU A 166 -8.03 4.96 -6.80
N ASN A 167 -9.04 4.33 -7.39
CA ASN A 167 -9.72 4.87 -8.57
C ASN A 167 -10.46 6.19 -8.28
N ILE A 168 -11.20 6.25 -7.17
CA ILE A 168 -11.93 7.44 -6.76
C ILE A 168 -10.94 8.59 -6.52
N THR A 169 -9.87 8.34 -5.79
CA THR A 169 -8.92 9.37 -5.35
C THR A 169 -7.85 9.73 -6.39
N ASN A 170 -7.66 8.91 -7.42
CA ASN A 170 -6.82 9.20 -8.58
C ASN A 170 -7.61 9.73 -9.80
N LEU A 171 -8.83 10.25 -9.58
CA LEU A 171 -9.69 10.85 -10.61
C LEU A 171 -10.01 9.89 -11.77
N GLY A 172 -10.15 8.60 -11.48
CA GLY A 172 -10.48 7.57 -12.47
C GLY A 172 -9.36 7.24 -13.46
N SER A 173 -8.16 7.74 -13.25
CA SER A 173 -7.04 7.57 -14.20
C SER A 173 -6.34 6.22 -14.14
N CYS A 174 -6.62 5.40 -13.13
CA CYS A 174 -5.91 4.15 -12.89
C CYS A 174 -6.91 3.00 -12.69
N TYR A 175 -6.72 1.87 -13.35
CA TYR A 175 -7.28 0.58 -12.95
C TYR A 175 -8.80 0.38 -13.03
N THR A 176 -9.54 1.15 -13.83
CA THR A 176 -11.02 1.05 -13.93
C THR A 176 -11.55 -0.35 -14.20
N ASN A 177 -10.74 -1.24 -14.79
CA ASN A 177 -11.14 -2.61 -15.07
C ASN A 177 -10.69 -3.63 -13.98
N ASN A 178 -9.90 -3.20 -12.99
CA ASN A 178 -9.24 -4.12 -12.07
C ASN A 178 -9.92 -4.22 -10.69
N PHE A 179 -10.86 -3.32 -10.35
CA PHE A 179 -11.55 -3.42 -9.05
C PHE A 179 -12.39 -4.71 -8.95
N ASN A 180 -12.98 -5.18 -10.05
CA ASN A 180 -13.70 -6.46 -10.06
C ASN A 180 -12.77 -7.64 -9.77
N GLN A 181 -11.52 -7.60 -10.23
CA GLN A 181 -10.55 -8.66 -9.96
C GLN A 181 -10.18 -8.73 -8.48
N GLN A 182 -9.99 -7.59 -7.82
CA GLN A 182 -9.74 -7.57 -6.39
C GLN A 182 -10.94 -8.10 -5.60
N GLU A 183 -12.15 -7.70 -5.98
CA GLU A 183 -13.40 -8.15 -5.38
C GLU A 183 -13.56 -9.67 -5.49
N ILE A 184 -13.34 -10.24 -6.67
CA ILE A 184 -13.40 -11.69 -6.89
C ILE A 184 -12.27 -12.40 -6.13
N THR A 185 -11.07 -11.82 -6.06
CA THR A 185 -9.97 -12.36 -5.24
C THR A 185 -10.40 -12.48 -3.77
N PHE A 186 -11.07 -11.47 -3.22
CA PHE A 186 -11.58 -11.53 -1.85
C PHE A 186 -12.65 -12.61 -1.68
N GLN A 187 -13.57 -12.78 -2.65
CA GLN A 187 -14.59 -13.82 -2.61
C GLN A 187 -14.02 -15.24 -2.64
N HIS A 188 -12.85 -15.44 -3.26
CA HIS A 188 -12.15 -16.72 -3.31
C HIS A 188 -11.13 -16.92 -2.17
N SER A 189 -11.06 -15.97 -1.24
CA SER A 189 -10.22 -16.05 -0.06
C SER A 189 -11.04 -16.47 1.16
N ASP A 190 -10.45 -17.24 2.05
CA ASP A 190 -11.10 -17.62 3.32
C ASP A 190 -11.03 -16.45 4.32
N TYR A 191 -9.94 -15.66 4.23
CA TYR A 191 -9.72 -14.47 5.05
C TYR A 191 -9.21 -13.31 4.20
N VAL A 192 -9.60 -12.09 4.58
CA VAL A 192 -8.99 -10.83 4.10
C VAL A 192 -8.38 -10.10 5.28
N VAL A 193 -7.07 -9.91 5.24
CA VAL A 193 -6.35 -9.07 6.18
C VAL A 193 -6.31 -7.64 5.65
N LEU A 194 -6.85 -6.71 6.42
CA LEU A 194 -6.87 -5.27 6.15
C LEU A 194 -5.78 -4.60 6.97
N ILE A 195 -5.01 -3.70 6.36
CA ILE A 195 -3.79 -3.15 6.98
C ILE A 195 -4.02 -1.93 7.86
N SER A 196 -5.27 -1.51 7.99
CA SER A 196 -5.73 -0.45 8.91
C SER A 196 -7.22 -0.57 9.16
N LYS A 197 -7.74 0.09 10.21
CA LYS A 197 -9.18 0.19 10.48
C LYS A 197 -9.88 1.02 9.41
N ALA A 198 -9.23 2.05 8.89
CA ALA A 198 -9.77 2.83 7.78
C ALA A 198 -10.02 1.98 6.54
N GLU A 199 -9.10 1.05 6.22
CA GLU A 199 -9.32 0.09 5.12
C GLU A 199 -10.51 -0.84 5.41
N GLU A 200 -10.71 -1.26 6.66
CA GLU A 200 -11.88 -2.05 7.06
C GLU A 200 -13.18 -1.25 6.92
N GLU A 201 -13.18 0.03 7.28
CA GLU A 201 -14.34 0.92 7.11
C GLU A 201 -14.69 1.05 5.62
N TYR A 202 -13.71 1.29 4.73
CA TYR A 202 -13.94 1.34 3.29
C TYR A 202 -14.37 -0.02 2.71
N TYR A 203 -13.76 -1.12 3.15
CA TYR A 203 -14.15 -2.48 2.78
C TYR A 203 -15.63 -2.72 3.07
N ASN A 204 -16.08 -2.35 4.27
CA ASN A 204 -17.47 -2.45 4.70
C ASN A 204 -18.39 -1.49 3.92
N GLN A 205 -17.94 -0.26 3.68
CA GLN A 205 -18.70 0.76 2.92
C GLN A 205 -18.95 0.32 1.48
N PHE A 206 -18.03 -0.40 0.85
CA PHE A 206 -18.20 -0.95 -0.49
C PHE A 206 -19.04 -2.23 -0.52
N GLY A 207 -19.49 -2.73 0.61
CA GLY A 207 -20.32 -3.91 0.73
C GLY A 207 -19.56 -5.24 0.64
N TYR A 208 -18.23 -5.23 0.73
CA TYR A 208 -17.42 -6.45 0.70
C TYR A 208 -17.63 -7.34 1.93
N ASN A 209 -18.10 -6.77 3.05
CA ASN A 209 -18.53 -7.52 4.24
C ASN A 209 -19.79 -8.39 4.01
N LEU A 210 -20.42 -8.30 2.83
CA LEU A 210 -21.51 -9.19 2.43
C LEU A 210 -21.01 -10.52 1.83
N PHE A 211 -19.70 -10.63 1.59
CA PHE A 211 -19.08 -11.89 1.19
C PHE A 211 -18.97 -12.82 2.41
N ASP A 212 -18.93 -14.12 2.16
CA ASP A 212 -18.72 -15.16 3.20
C ASP A 212 -17.24 -15.26 3.63
N THR A 213 -16.49 -14.19 3.44
CA THR A 213 -15.06 -14.09 3.72
C THR A 213 -14.85 -13.40 5.06
N LYS A 214 -14.07 -14.02 5.94
CA LYS A 214 -13.73 -13.41 7.23
C LYS A 214 -12.73 -12.28 7.05
N THR A 215 -12.83 -11.25 7.88
CA THR A 215 -11.91 -10.11 7.88
C THR A 215 -11.17 -9.98 9.20
N GLN A 216 -9.94 -9.50 9.14
CA GLN A 216 -9.16 -9.12 10.31
C GLN A 216 -8.27 -7.92 10.00
N VAL A 217 -8.18 -6.97 10.92
CA VAL A 217 -7.22 -5.88 10.83
C VAL A 217 -5.90 -6.31 11.45
N ILE A 218 -4.83 -6.34 10.63
CA ILE A 218 -3.45 -6.54 11.09
C ILE A 218 -2.60 -5.45 10.44
N TYR A 219 -2.07 -4.54 11.26
CA TYR A 219 -1.23 -3.46 10.76
C TYR A 219 0.06 -3.97 10.10
N ASN A 220 0.60 -3.19 9.17
CA ASN A 220 1.93 -3.48 8.65
C ASN A 220 2.98 -3.29 9.74
N SER A 221 3.94 -4.20 9.79
CA SER A 221 5.08 -4.04 10.70
C SER A 221 6.07 -2.98 10.21
N TYR A 222 6.68 -2.29 11.14
CA TYR A 222 7.79 -1.39 10.91
C TYR A 222 8.90 -1.64 11.95
N GLU A 223 10.10 -1.94 11.45
CA GLU A 223 11.28 -2.11 12.29
C GLU A 223 12.04 -0.78 12.39
N PRO A 224 12.03 -0.11 13.54
CA PRO A 224 12.78 1.12 13.73
C PRO A 224 14.30 0.89 13.64
N LYS A 225 14.98 1.75 12.88
CA LYS A 225 16.42 1.61 12.60
C LYS A 225 17.29 2.48 13.49
N TYR A 226 16.71 3.57 14.01
CA TYR A 226 17.46 4.63 14.68
C TYR A 226 17.13 4.75 16.17
N ASP A 227 16.83 3.62 16.84
CA ASP A 227 16.42 3.60 18.25
C ASP A 227 17.42 4.34 19.17
N ASN A 228 18.71 4.09 18.98
CA ASN A 228 19.78 4.58 19.85
C ASN A 228 20.75 5.53 19.13
N GLU A 229 20.39 6.01 17.95
CA GLU A 229 21.26 6.89 17.17
C GLU A 229 20.90 8.37 17.41
N GLU A 230 21.93 9.21 17.53
CA GLU A 230 21.77 10.65 17.42
C GLU A 230 21.76 11.02 15.94
N LEU A 231 20.64 11.54 15.47
CA LEU A 231 20.46 11.91 14.07
C LEU A 231 20.69 13.39 13.86
N ASP A 232 21.37 13.73 12.77
CA ASP A 232 21.65 15.09 12.36
C ASP A 232 20.43 15.68 11.62
N VAL A 233 19.40 16.06 12.41
CA VAL A 233 18.18 16.72 11.90
C VAL A 233 18.27 18.21 12.21
N ASP A 234 18.16 19.04 11.18
CA ASP A 234 18.12 20.49 11.35
C ASP A 234 16.71 20.99 11.70
N TYR A 235 16.41 21.05 12.98
CA TYR A 235 15.11 21.55 13.46
C TYR A 235 14.91 23.06 13.25
N THR A 236 15.93 23.80 12.83
CA THR A 236 15.81 25.24 12.48
C THR A 236 15.40 25.42 11.03
N SER A 237 15.60 24.42 10.20
CA SER A 237 15.26 24.45 8.78
C SER A 237 13.74 24.49 8.55
N ASN A 238 13.32 25.35 7.64
CA ASN A 238 11.95 25.40 7.11
C ASN A 238 11.88 24.79 5.70
N THR A 239 12.86 23.97 5.30
CA THR A 239 12.80 23.20 4.07
C THR A 239 11.79 22.06 4.25
N LEU A 240 10.74 22.07 3.44
CA LEU A 240 9.72 21.02 3.40
C LEU A 240 10.19 19.88 2.54
N GLY A 241 9.99 18.67 2.99
CA GLY A 241 10.21 17.45 2.22
C GLY A 241 8.90 16.82 1.79
N TYR A 242 8.88 16.21 0.62
CA TYR A 242 7.89 15.23 0.21
C TYR A 242 8.62 14.04 -0.41
N ILE A 243 8.29 12.82 0.02
CA ILE A 243 8.82 11.59 -0.56
C ILE A 243 7.68 10.61 -0.83
N GLY A 244 7.55 10.17 -2.09
CA GLY A 244 6.52 9.23 -2.48
C GLY A 244 6.20 9.25 -3.97
N ARG A 245 5.29 8.37 -4.38
CA ARG A 245 4.80 8.35 -5.77
C ARG A 245 4.06 9.66 -6.10
N HIS A 246 4.31 10.20 -7.30
CA HIS A 246 3.68 11.42 -7.78
C HIS A 246 2.37 11.09 -8.50
N VAL A 247 1.36 10.72 -7.73
CA VAL A 247 -0.01 10.39 -8.20
C VAL A 247 -1.02 11.33 -7.55
N PRO A 248 -2.18 11.62 -8.18
CA PRO A 248 -3.15 12.59 -7.69
C PRO A 248 -3.56 12.40 -6.22
N ARG A 249 -3.82 11.17 -5.80
CA ARG A 249 -4.23 10.88 -4.42
C ARG A 249 -3.18 11.23 -3.36
N LYS A 250 -1.91 11.36 -3.73
CA LYS A 250 -0.82 11.72 -2.81
C LYS A 250 -0.57 13.21 -2.71
N ARG A 251 -1.13 14.01 -3.63
CA ARG A 251 -1.02 15.50 -3.68
C ARG A 251 0.42 16.01 -3.42
N PRO A 252 1.43 15.50 -4.13
CA PRO A 252 2.83 15.89 -3.90
C PRO A 252 3.12 17.37 -4.22
N GLU A 253 2.24 18.03 -4.98
CA GLU A 253 2.33 19.46 -5.31
C GLU A 253 1.80 20.38 -4.21
N LEU A 254 1.02 19.86 -3.24
CA LEU A 254 0.36 20.69 -2.22
C LEU A 254 1.33 21.60 -1.45
N PRO A 255 2.51 21.14 -0.99
CA PRO A 255 3.45 22.01 -0.29
C PRO A 255 3.92 23.20 -1.14
N ILE A 256 4.36 22.96 -2.37
CA ILE A 256 4.89 24.02 -3.24
C ILE A 256 3.80 24.99 -3.70
N VAL A 257 2.59 24.49 -3.97
CA VAL A 257 1.46 25.33 -4.33
C VAL A 257 1.06 26.23 -3.15
N SER A 258 1.01 25.66 -1.95
CA SER A 258 0.60 26.37 -0.73
C SER A 258 1.56 27.53 -0.37
N ILE A 259 2.88 27.30 -0.39
CA ILE A 259 3.84 28.36 -0.06
C ILE A 259 3.80 29.48 -1.08
N ASN A 260 3.64 29.18 -2.37
CA ASN A 260 3.63 30.18 -3.42
C ASN A 260 2.32 30.98 -3.49
N GLN A 261 1.16 30.34 -3.36
CA GLN A 261 -0.14 31.05 -3.35
C GLN A 261 -0.27 31.97 -2.14
N ASN A 262 0.27 31.57 -1.00
CA ASN A 262 0.17 32.32 0.24
C ASN A 262 1.40 33.17 0.56
N LYS A 263 2.37 33.24 -0.37
CA LYS A 263 3.60 34.04 -0.25
C LYS A 263 4.32 33.82 1.09
N ILE A 264 4.62 32.56 1.39
CA ILE A 264 5.35 32.20 2.62
C ILE A 264 6.83 32.27 2.30
N ASP A 265 7.47 33.34 2.75
CA ASP A 265 8.90 33.59 2.52
C ASP A 265 9.78 32.69 3.39
N GLY A 266 10.98 32.38 2.92
CA GLY A 266 11.98 31.60 3.66
C GLY A 266 11.65 30.09 3.78
N VAL A 267 10.70 29.59 2.97
CA VAL A 267 10.33 28.17 2.90
C VAL A 267 10.62 27.63 1.50
N SER A 268 11.25 26.48 1.42
CA SER A 268 11.53 25.76 0.17
C SER A 268 11.00 24.34 0.24
N VAL A 269 10.92 23.65 -0.90
CA VAL A 269 10.42 22.28 -1.01
C VAL A 269 11.44 21.39 -1.72
N VAL A 270 11.74 20.24 -1.12
CA VAL A 270 12.45 19.13 -1.77
C VAL A 270 11.46 18.01 -2.00
N ASN A 271 11.19 17.73 -3.25
CA ASN A 271 10.18 16.75 -3.66
C ASN A 271 10.88 15.55 -4.32
N MET A 272 10.76 14.36 -3.71
CA MET A 272 11.42 13.13 -4.17
C MET A 272 10.40 12.09 -4.63
N GLY A 273 10.68 11.46 -5.78
CA GLY A 273 9.93 10.29 -6.25
C GLY A 273 9.20 10.49 -7.56
N VAL A 274 9.48 11.57 -8.30
CA VAL A 274 8.98 11.74 -9.67
C VAL A 274 9.56 10.63 -10.52
N ASP A 275 8.69 9.81 -11.11
CA ASP A 275 9.07 8.82 -12.10
C ASP A 275 8.87 9.42 -13.49
N TYR A 276 9.94 9.95 -14.06
CA TYR A 276 9.91 10.63 -15.34
C TYR A 276 9.60 9.71 -16.54
N ASP A 277 9.61 8.42 -16.35
CA ASP A 277 9.34 7.46 -17.43
C ASP A 277 7.87 6.97 -17.42
N LYS A 278 7.20 7.08 -16.28
CA LYS A 278 5.84 6.52 -16.10
C LYS A 278 4.70 7.54 -16.05
N TYR A 279 4.96 8.79 -15.63
CA TYR A 279 3.89 9.78 -15.38
C TYR A 279 4.09 11.06 -16.18
N ASP A 280 3.04 11.90 -16.29
CA ASP A 280 3.06 13.15 -17.03
C ASP A 280 4.14 14.13 -16.54
N ASN A 281 5.30 14.01 -17.13
CA ASN A 281 6.51 14.76 -16.81
C ASN A 281 6.43 16.25 -17.17
N ALA A 282 5.53 16.61 -18.09
CA ALA A 282 5.37 17.99 -18.52
C ALA A 282 4.88 18.86 -17.35
N TYR A 283 4.01 18.32 -16.50
CA TYR A 283 3.50 19.03 -15.31
C TYR A 283 4.62 19.34 -14.32
N TRP A 284 5.39 18.31 -13.91
CA TRP A 284 6.47 18.48 -12.93
C TRP A 284 7.61 19.34 -13.42
N ARG A 285 8.00 19.23 -14.70
CA ARG A 285 8.99 20.12 -15.34
C ARG A 285 8.52 21.57 -15.41
N LYS A 286 7.20 21.81 -15.61
CA LYS A 286 6.63 23.15 -15.54
C LYS A 286 6.63 23.71 -14.12
N LEU A 287 6.32 22.89 -13.14
CA LEU A 287 6.37 23.31 -11.72
C LEU A 287 7.81 23.65 -11.32
N GLU A 288 8.78 22.79 -11.61
CA GLU A 288 10.19 23.00 -11.31
C GLU A 288 10.69 24.31 -11.94
N LYS A 289 10.42 24.54 -13.23
CA LYS A 289 10.77 25.79 -13.91
C LYS A 289 10.05 27.00 -13.33
N LYS A 290 8.78 26.85 -12.94
CA LYS A 290 7.98 27.96 -12.39
C LYS A 290 8.44 28.38 -11.00
N TYR A 291 8.94 27.44 -10.21
CA TYR A 291 9.30 27.60 -8.81
C TYR A 291 10.78 27.27 -8.55
N GLU A 292 11.67 27.54 -9.54
CA GLU A 292 13.09 27.15 -9.52
C GLU A 292 13.85 27.60 -8.27
N ASP A 293 13.44 28.72 -7.67
CA ASP A 293 14.07 29.26 -6.45
C ASP A 293 13.59 28.57 -5.16
N SER A 294 12.47 27.82 -5.21
CA SER A 294 11.82 27.25 -4.03
C SER A 294 11.45 25.78 -4.15
N LEU A 295 11.68 25.16 -5.30
CA LEU A 295 11.39 23.74 -5.55
C LEU A 295 12.61 23.02 -6.13
N LYS A 296 13.09 22.00 -5.39
CA LYS A 296 14.06 21.03 -5.89
C LYS A 296 13.34 19.68 -6.11
N ILE A 297 13.48 19.09 -7.29
CA ILE A 297 12.95 17.77 -7.61
C ILE A 297 14.08 16.75 -7.64
N ILE A 298 13.89 15.63 -6.91
CA ILE A 298 14.76 14.47 -6.94
C ILE A 298 13.95 13.34 -7.59
N PRO A 299 14.41 12.79 -8.74
CA PRO A 299 13.75 11.67 -9.38
C PRO A 299 13.63 10.44 -8.46
N PHE A 300 12.72 9.52 -8.79
CA PHE A 300 12.66 8.25 -8.11
C PHE A 300 14.03 7.54 -8.14
N THR A 301 14.45 7.05 -6.99
CA THR A 301 15.72 6.32 -6.85
C THR A 301 15.65 5.25 -5.77
N SER A 302 16.35 4.14 -6.00
CA SER A 302 16.62 3.12 -4.99
C SER A 302 17.95 3.35 -4.25
N ASP A 303 18.75 4.35 -4.66
CA ASP A 303 20.03 4.69 -4.02
C ASP A 303 19.81 5.20 -2.59
N LYS A 304 20.33 4.44 -1.63
CA LYS A 304 20.22 4.75 -0.21
C LYS A 304 20.92 6.05 0.16
N ASN A 305 22.05 6.37 -0.48
CA ASN A 305 22.81 7.58 -0.17
C ASN A 305 22.02 8.84 -0.58
N ILE A 306 21.35 8.80 -1.72
CA ILE A 306 20.50 9.91 -2.18
C ILE A 306 19.30 10.08 -1.24
N LYS A 307 18.70 8.96 -0.76
CA LYS A 307 17.62 9.01 0.23
C LYS A 307 18.08 9.56 1.57
N GLU A 308 19.25 9.14 2.06
CA GLU A 308 19.79 9.69 3.30
C GLU A 308 20.15 11.18 3.17
N GLN A 309 20.65 11.61 2.00
CA GLN A 309 20.86 13.03 1.75
C GLN A 309 19.55 13.83 1.73
N TYR A 310 18.49 13.29 1.13
CA TYR A 310 17.15 13.90 1.18
C TYR A 310 16.71 14.16 2.63
N TRP A 311 16.84 13.16 3.52
CA TRP A 311 16.45 13.29 4.92
C TRP A 311 17.27 14.34 5.69
N LYS A 312 18.51 14.60 5.29
CA LYS A 312 19.36 15.68 5.86
C LYS A 312 19.03 17.05 5.29
N ASP A 313 18.53 17.12 4.06
CA ASP A 313 18.21 18.38 3.39
C ASP A 313 16.91 19.03 3.90
N ILE A 314 16.05 18.28 4.62
CA ILE A 314 14.72 18.73 5.03
C ILE A 314 14.64 18.95 6.55
N GLY A 315 13.85 19.96 6.98
CA GLY A 315 13.53 20.20 8.39
C GLY A 315 12.14 19.70 8.80
N ILE A 316 11.22 19.57 7.84
CA ILE A 316 9.84 19.12 8.05
C ILE A 316 9.43 18.26 6.86
N ASN A 317 8.94 17.07 7.07
CA ASN A 317 8.37 16.27 5.98
C ASN A 317 6.85 16.46 5.86
N CYS A 318 6.32 16.36 4.64
CA CYS A 318 4.89 16.54 4.35
C CYS A 318 4.30 15.25 3.79
N ILE A 319 3.21 14.80 4.41
CA ILE A 319 2.40 13.66 3.94
C ILE A 319 1.03 14.22 3.60
N THR A 320 0.78 14.39 2.31
CA THR A 320 -0.32 15.20 1.78
C THR A 320 -1.43 14.41 1.09
N GLY A 321 -1.42 13.08 1.27
CA GLY A 321 -2.40 12.21 0.63
C GLY A 321 -3.84 12.47 1.07
N ILE A 322 -4.77 12.12 0.17
CA ILE A 322 -6.23 12.10 0.44
C ILE A 322 -6.76 10.67 0.61
N TYR A 323 -5.90 9.72 0.43
CA TYR A 323 -6.10 8.30 0.72
C TYR A 323 -4.73 7.64 0.88
N GLU A 324 -4.48 7.06 2.04
CA GLU A 324 -3.24 6.39 2.42
C GLU A 324 -3.55 5.19 3.32
N PRO A 325 -3.60 3.97 2.79
CA PRO A 325 -3.99 2.78 3.56
C PRO A 325 -3.19 2.54 4.84
N PHE A 326 -1.88 2.78 4.79
CA PHE A 326 -1.01 2.62 5.96
C PHE A 326 -0.06 3.80 6.14
N GLY A 327 0.89 4.01 5.20
CA GLY A 327 1.82 5.14 5.24
C GLY A 327 3.20 4.82 5.81
N TYR A 328 3.97 3.94 5.18
CA TYR A 328 5.37 3.70 5.57
C TYR A 328 6.21 4.98 5.66
N THR A 329 5.90 5.99 4.85
CA THR A 329 6.62 7.27 4.88
C THR A 329 6.49 7.98 6.22
N ILE A 330 5.32 7.91 6.90
CA ILE A 330 5.22 8.49 8.25
C ILE A 330 6.09 7.73 9.24
N CYS A 331 6.13 6.39 9.15
CA CYS A 331 7.01 5.60 9.99
C CYS A 331 8.48 5.99 9.80
N GLU A 332 8.91 6.20 8.55
CA GLU A 332 10.26 6.65 8.22
C GLU A 332 10.58 8.03 8.79
N CYS A 333 9.62 8.96 8.78
CA CYS A 333 9.76 10.28 9.38
C CYS A 333 9.93 10.19 10.91
N LEU A 334 9.01 9.46 11.55
CA LEU A 334 8.99 9.29 13.01
C LEU A 334 10.28 8.61 13.49
N ASP A 335 10.75 7.57 12.79
CA ASP A 335 11.98 6.86 13.12
C ASP A 335 13.21 7.77 13.06
N ARG A 336 13.25 8.65 12.07
CA ARG A 336 14.31 9.66 11.90
C ARG A 336 14.12 10.91 12.79
N ARG A 337 13.03 10.97 13.55
CA ARG A 337 12.68 12.14 14.35
C ARG A 337 12.58 13.43 13.53
N VAL A 338 12.17 13.32 12.27
CA VAL A 338 11.90 14.48 11.42
C VAL A 338 10.49 14.97 11.72
N PRO A 339 10.30 16.26 12.05
CA PRO A 339 8.98 16.86 12.20
C PRO A 339 8.12 16.59 10.98
N VAL A 340 6.83 16.28 11.17
CA VAL A 340 5.95 15.93 10.06
C VAL A 340 4.65 16.72 10.09
N ILE A 341 4.26 17.25 8.92
CA ILE A 341 2.91 17.74 8.64
C ILE A 341 2.18 16.65 7.88
N VAL A 342 1.06 16.15 8.42
CA VAL A 342 0.38 15.00 7.87
C VAL A 342 -1.13 15.26 7.73
N SER A 343 -1.71 14.79 6.62
CA SER A 343 -3.15 14.73 6.44
C SER A 343 -3.80 13.85 7.51
N ASN A 344 -4.85 14.37 8.16
CA ASN A 344 -5.54 13.67 9.25
C ASN A 344 -6.52 12.61 8.71
N ILE A 345 -5.97 11.61 8.00
CA ILE A 345 -6.75 10.56 7.32
C ILE A 345 -6.16 9.17 7.54
N ASP A 346 -6.98 8.16 7.42
CA ASP A 346 -6.67 6.75 7.21
C ASP A 346 -5.53 6.19 8.09
N GLY A 347 -4.66 5.36 7.52
CA GLY A 347 -3.54 4.73 8.22
C GLY A 347 -2.59 5.70 8.92
N PRO A 348 -2.16 6.82 8.31
CA PRO A 348 -1.35 7.83 9.00
C PRO A 348 -1.97 8.34 10.29
N LYS A 349 -3.27 8.67 10.27
CA LYS A 349 -4.01 9.09 11.46
C LYS A 349 -3.98 8.03 12.57
N GLU A 350 -4.19 6.76 12.21
CA GLU A 350 -4.17 5.66 13.16
C GLU A 350 -2.77 5.43 13.75
N ILE A 351 -1.71 5.58 12.94
CA ILE A 351 -0.33 5.46 13.41
C ILE A 351 -0.04 6.50 14.50
N ILE A 352 -0.42 7.75 14.28
CA ILE A 352 -0.09 8.87 15.17
C ILE A 352 -1.10 9.11 16.31
N GLU A 353 -2.19 8.35 16.40
CA GLU A 353 -3.30 8.59 17.31
C GLU A 353 -2.84 8.90 18.75
N GLU A 354 -1.91 8.09 19.29
CA GLU A 354 -1.41 8.24 20.66
C GLU A 354 -0.45 9.41 20.84
N VAL A 355 0.13 9.92 19.76
CA VAL A 355 1.13 11.00 19.74
C VAL A 355 0.66 12.22 18.96
N MET A 356 -0.62 12.37 18.73
CA MET A 356 -1.20 13.42 17.88
C MET A 356 -0.80 14.83 18.34
N ASN A 357 -0.57 15.06 19.63
CA ASN A 357 -0.10 16.33 20.16
C ASN A 357 1.38 16.65 19.82
N ASN A 358 2.11 15.70 19.29
CA ASN A 358 3.53 15.79 18.93
C ASN A 358 3.76 15.81 17.42
N VAL A 359 2.67 15.77 16.62
CA VAL A 359 2.66 15.75 15.16
C VAL A 359 1.76 16.88 14.68
N TYR A 360 2.04 17.43 13.51
CA TYR A 360 1.26 18.54 12.94
C TYR A 360 0.28 18.00 11.92
N THR A 361 -1.00 18.08 12.23
CA THR A 361 -2.07 17.52 11.36
C THR A 361 -2.87 18.64 10.69
N TYR A 362 -3.38 18.37 9.49
CA TYR A 362 -4.36 19.24 8.83
C TYR A 362 -5.54 18.42 8.32
N GLU A 363 -6.73 19.03 8.33
CA GLU A 363 -7.94 18.41 7.81
C GLU A 363 -7.97 18.46 6.29
N VAL A 364 -8.23 17.31 5.69
CA VAL A 364 -8.35 17.14 4.24
C VAL A 364 -9.75 17.46 3.78
N ASP A 365 -9.88 18.25 2.71
CA ASP A 365 -11.13 18.43 1.98
C ASP A 365 -11.00 17.76 0.60
N VAL A 366 -11.58 16.56 0.47
CA VAL A 366 -11.47 15.76 -0.76
C VAL A 366 -12.15 16.44 -1.93
N ASP A 367 -13.24 17.19 -1.66
CA ASP A 367 -14.05 17.83 -2.67
C ASP A 367 -13.55 19.22 -3.07
N ASN A 368 -12.74 19.85 -2.23
CA ASN A 368 -12.29 21.21 -2.45
C ASN A 368 -10.79 21.40 -2.20
N TYR A 369 -10.00 21.24 -3.26
CA TYR A 369 -8.54 21.40 -3.21
C TYR A 369 -8.08 22.77 -2.70
N GLN A 370 -8.88 23.85 -2.89
CA GLN A 370 -8.52 25.18 -2.38
C GLN A 370 -8.63 25.22 -0.84
N ASN A 371 -9.58 24.51 -0.25
CA ASN A 371 -9.67 24.37 1.20
C ASN A 371 -8.47 23.57 1.74
N ASP A 372 -8.01 22.53 1.04
CA ASP A 372 -6.80 21.81 1.42
C ASP A 372 -5.57 22.71 1.46
N ILE A 373 -5.41 23.57 0.42
CA ILE A 373 -4.32 24.55 0.40
C ILE A 373 -4.39 25.47 1.62
N GLN A 374 -5.59 25.90 2.02
CA GLN A 374 -5.76 26.77 3.19
C GLN A 374 -5.46 26.05 4.49
N ASN A 375 -6.01 24.84 4.67
CA ASN A 375 -5.80 24.02 5.86
C ASN A 375 -4.32 23.66 6.04
N PHE A 376 -3.67 23.16 4.98
CA PHE A 376 -2.24 22.89 4.98
C PHE A 376 -1.41 24.15 5.29
N THR A 377 -1.73 25.28 4.65
CA THR A 377 -1.04 26.55 4.84
C THR A 377 -1.13 27.01 6.30
N GLN A 378 -2.30 26.89 6.92
CA GLN A 378 -2.48 27.27 8.32
C GLN A 378 -1.59 26.40 9.22
N THR A 379 -1.65 25.09 9.07
CA THR A 379 -0.79 24.15 9.84
C THR A 379 0.69 24.42 9.60
N LEU A 380 1.09 24.69 8.34
CA LEU A 380 2.48 25.05 8.03
C LEU A 380 2.94 26.30 8.77
N LYS A 381 2.15 27.39 8.73
CA LYS A 381 2.48 28.64 9.44
C LYS A 381 2.62 28.44 10.94
N GLU A 382 1.74 27.65 11.53
CA GLU A 382 1.82 27.27 12.94
C GLU A 382 3.10 26.48 13.21
N THR A 383 3.39 25.45 12.40
CA THR A 383 4.56 24.59 12.56
C THR A 383 5.88 25.36 12.48
N ILE A 384 6.05 26.24 11.49
CA ILE A 384 7.30 27.02 11.33
C ILE A 384 7.46 28.09 12.40
N SER A 385 6.38 28.51 13.07
CA SER A 385 6.43 29.46 14.18
C SER A 385 6.83 28.84 15.53
N ILE A 386 6.83 27.51 15.62
CA ILE A 386 7.21 26.78 16.83
C ILE A 386 8.72 26.84 17.02
N ASP A 387 9.14 27.08 18.27
CA ASP A 387 10.55 27.05 18.65
C ASP A 387 11.22 25.73 18.23
N PRO A 388 12.40 25.76 17.60
CA PRO A 388 13.10 24.56 17.13
C PRO A 388 13.33 23.50 18.22
N GLU A 389 13.59 23.88 19.47
CA GLU A 389 13.76 22.93 20.58
C GLU A 389 12.44 22.24 20.93
N ILE A 390 11.30 22.93 20.78
CA ILE A 390 9.98 22.33 20.95
C ILE A 390 9.68 21.38 19.78
N ARG A 391 10.01 21.76 18.52
CA ARG A 391 9.88 20.88 17.37
C ARG A 391 10.70 19.60 17.55
N LYS A 392 11.94 19.73 18.02
CA LYS A 392 12.82 18.60 18.36
C LYS A 392 12.20 17.68 19.41
N LYS A 393 11.74 18.26 20.52
CA LYS A 393 11.08 17.49 21.58
C LYS A 393 9.86 16.74 21.07
N ASN A 394 9.01 17.40 20.31
CA ASN A 394 7.82 16.79 19.72
C ASN A 394 8.18 15.62 18.80
N ALA A 395 9.16 15.79 17.91
CA ALA A 395 9.59 14.74 16.98
C ALA A 395 10.18 13.51 17.71
N ILE A 396 10.90 13.72 18.81
CA ILE A 396 11.41 12.63 19.67
C ILE A 396 10.24 11.87 20.32
N GLU A 397 9.27 12.59 20.89
CA GLU A 397 8.10 11.97 21.53
C GLU A 397 7.20 11.25 20.51
N ALA A 398 7.02 11.83 19.32
CA ALA A 398 6.20 11.24 18.26
C ALA A 398 6.69 9.86 17.80
N ARG A 399 7.98 9.58 17.94
CA ARG A 399 8.56 8.27 17.59
C ARG A 399 7.96 7.10 18.36
N LYS A 400 7.39 7.33 19.54
CA LYS A 400 6.73 6.28 20.36
C LYS A 400 5.55 5.61 19.63
N ALA A 401 4.98 6.30 18.64
CA ALA A 401 3.93 5.72 17.80
C ALA A 401 4.38 4.45 17.05
N LEU A 402 5.68 4.25 16.86
CA LEU A 402 6.22 3.09 16.18
C LEU A 402 6.26 1.83 17.06
N ASP A 403 6.15 1.96 18.38
CA ASP A 403 6.29 0.81 19.28
C ASP A 403 5.21 -0.24 19.04
N LYS A 404 3.97 0.18 18.75
CA LYS A 404 2.87 -0.74 18.41
C LYS A 404 3.04 -1.46 17.06
N LEU A 405 3.88 -0.91 16.17
CA LEU A 405 4.14 -1.46 14.83
C LEU A 405 5.39 -2.33 14.78
N ARG A 406 6.07 -2.54 15.90
CA ARG A 406 7.26 -3.38 15.94
C ARG A 406 6.96 -4.80 15.48
N PRO A 407 7.90 -5.46 14.77
CA PRO A 407 7.69 -6.80 14.25
C PRO A 407 7.21 -7.81 15.29
N GLU A 408 7.70 -7.74 16.53
CA GLU A 408 7.30 -8.62 17.62
C GLU A 408 5.81 -8.49 17.97
N ASN A 409 5.24 -7.28 17.96
CA ASN A 409 3.83 -7.04 18.25
C ASN A 409 2.94 -7.51 17.09
N ILE A 410 3.28 -7.15 15.86
CA ILE A 410 2.53 -7.55 14.67
C ILE A 410 2.61 -9.06 14.42
N LYS A 411 3.72 -9.68 14.82
CA LYS A 411 3.89 -11.14 14.78
C LYS A 411 2.85 -11.87 15.61
N GLU A 412 2.54 -11.36 16.80
CA GLU A 412 1.53 -11.98 17.69
C GLU A 412 0.14 -11.96 17.05
N ASP A 413 -0.23 -10.88 16.33
CA ASP A 413 -1.50 -10.80 15.62
C ASP A 413 -1.58 -11.84 14.49
N TRP A 414 -0.51 -11.97 13.71
CA TRP A 414 -0.40 -12.99 12.66
C TRP A 414 -0.41 -14.41 13.22
N MET A 415 0.30 -14.65 14.32
CA MET A 415 0.29 -15.95 14.99
C MET A 415 -1.09 -16.33 15.49
N SER A 416 -1.83 -15.37 16.05
CA SER A 416 -3.19 -15.60 16.53
C SER A 416 -4.11 -16.02 15.37
N LEU A 417 -4.03 -15.33 14.22
CA LEU A 417 -4.79 -15.69 13.02
C LEU A 417 -4.41 -17.08 12.50
N LEU A 418 -3.11 -17.37 12.35
CA LEU A 418 -2.65 -18.67 11.83
C LEU A 418 -3.04 -19.84 12.73
N VAL A 419 -3.01 -19.64 14.04
CA VAL A 419 -3.45 -20.66 15.02
C VAL A 419 -4.97 -20.86 14.94
N GLU A 420 -5.77 -19.80 14.81
CA GLU A 420 -7.22 -19.90 14.61
C GLU A 420 -7.58 -20.72 13.37
N ILE A 421 -6.87 -20.48 12.26
CA ILE A 421 -7.11 -21.13 10.97
C ILE A 421 -6.80 -22.63 11.02
N LEU A 422 -5.76 -23.04 11.74
CA LEU A 422 -5.24 -24.41 11.71
C LEU A 422 -5.81 -25.31 12.80
N ASN A 423 -6.61 -24.79 13.75
CA ASN A 423 -7.32 -25.53 14.78
C ASN A 423 -8.77 -25.82 14.37
#